data_490065fa939984d13fe3bfcee1a57c8d
#
_entry.id   490065fa939984d13fe3bfcee1a57c8d
#
_cell.length_a   1.000
_cell.length_b   1.000
_cell.length_c   1.000
_cell.angle_alpha   90.00
_cell.angle_beta   90.00
_cell.angle_gamma   90.00
#
_symmetry.space_group_name_H-M   'P 1'
#
loop_
_entity.id
_entity.type
_entity.pdbx_description
1 polymer ?
#
loop_
_entity_poly.entity_id
_entity_poly.type
_entity_poly.pdbx_seq_one_letter_code
_entity_poly.pdbx_strand_id
1 'polypeptide(L)'
;MQGDVSKVDDLDRLFAQIKQEKNRLDVVFANAGIAKYARPGTITEEFYDSIFDINVKGVVFTVQKALPLLPDGASIVLNSSMVGSKGLPSTSVYSATKAAIRSFARTWTTDLKERHIRVNAISPASIDTPGLGDLLASSETGQERKKMIEKLTSLGRFGTPDEIAKASVFLASDDSSYVTGIELFVDGGFAQV
;
A
#
# COMPACT_ATOMS: atom_id res chain seq x y z
N MET A 1 -15.54 9.20 9.02
CA MET A 1 -14.96 9.06 10.39
C MET A 1 -13.46 9.28 10.30
N GLN A 2 -12.85 10.02 11.21
CA GLN A 2 -11.40 10.15 11.35
C GLN A 2 -10.88 9.04 12.28
N GLY A 3 -9.75 8.43 11.95
CA GLY A 3 -9.13 7.37 12.74
C GLY A 3 -7.66 7.13 12.35
N ASP A 4 -6.95 6.41 13.20
CA ASP A 4 -5.56 5.98 13.01
C ASP A 4 -5.52 4.46 12.91
N VAL A 5 -5.07 3.94 11.77
CA VAL A 5 -5.04 2.48 11.50
C VAL A 5 -4.07 1.72 12.43
N SER A 6 -3.12 2.39 13.06
CA SER A 6 -2.24 1.78 14.06
C SER A 6 -2.96 1.46 15.38
N LYS A 7 -4.14 2.05 15.60
CA LYS A 7 -4.99 1.87 16.78
C LYS A 7 -6.17 0.96 16.45
N VAL A 8 -6.14 -0.25 17.00
CA VAL A 8 -7.16 -1.27 16.72
C VAL A 8 -8.56 -0.80 17.11
N ASP A 9 -8.69 -0.02 18.21
CA ASP A 9 -9.96 0.55 18.67
C ASP A 9 -10.58 1.51 17.64
N ASP A 10 -9.75 2.24 16.87
CA ASP A 10 -10.23 3.13 15.80
C ASP A 10 -10.81 2.31 14.65
N LEU A 11 -10.17 1.18 14.32
CA LEU A 11 -10.68 0.24 13.33
C LEU A 11 -11.97 -0.43 13.83
N ASP A 12 -12.05 -0.81 15.09
CA ASP A 12 -13.29 -1.37 15.68
C ASP A 12 -14.47 -0.40 15.53
N ARG A 13 -14.26 0.89 15.84
CA ARG A 13 -15.29 1.92 15.66
C ARG A 13 -15.68 2.09 14.19
N LEU A 14 -14.69 2.10 13.29
CA LEU A 14 -14.95 2.22 11.85
C LEU A 14 -15.82 1.09 11.34
N PHE A 15 -15.43 -0.16 11.61
CA PHE A 15 -16.16 -1.32 11.08
C PHE A 15 -17.51 -1.54 11.78
N ALA A 16 -17.66 -1.12 13.04
CA ALA A 16 -18.96 -1.08 13.71
C ALA A 16 -19.91 -0.10 13.02
N GLN A 17 -19.44 1.10 12.67
CA GLN A 17 -20.23 2.09 11.93
C GLN A 17 -20.62 1.56 10.54
N ILE A 18 -19.66 1.00 9.78
CA ILE A 18 -19.95 0.42 8.46
C ILE A 18 -20.98 -0.70 8.57
N LYS A 19 -20.86 -1.57 9.58
CA LYS A 19 -21.84 -2.62 9.85
C LYS A 19 -23.23 -2.06 10.09
N GLN A 20 -23.34 -1.02 10.90
CA GLN A 20 -24.62 -0.38 11.20
C GLN A 20 -25.25 0.28 9.97
N GLU A 21 -24.46 0.97 9.16
CA GLU A 21 -24.98 1.79 8.06
C GLU A 21 -25.18 1.01 6.76
N LYS A 22 -24.29 0.05 6.46
CA LYS A 22 -24.23 -0.66 5.16
C LYS A 22 -24.35 -2.16 5.29
N ASN A 23 -23.89 -2.75 6.41
CA ASN A 23 -23.84 -4.19 6.68
C ASN A 23 -23.10 -5.03 5.60
N ARG A 24 -22.38 -4.38 4.69
CA ARG A 24 -21.66 -5.02 3.58
C ARG A 24 -20.51 -4.14 3.10
N LEU A 25 -19.42 -4.78 2.67
CA LEU A 25 -18.30 -4.20 1.92
C LEU A 25 -18.00 -5.12 0.75
N ASP A 26 -17.92 -4.60 -0.47
CA ASP A 26 -17.53 -5.39 -1.65
C ASP A 26 -16.05 -5.27 -1.96
N VAL A 27 -15.43 -4.15 -1.54
CA VAL A 27 -14.02 -3.84 -1.78
C VAL A 27 -13.39 -3.27 -0.53
N VAL A 28 -12.16 -3.71 -0.24
CA VAL A 28 -11.26 -3.08 0.74
C VAL A 28 -10.02 -2.61 0.02
N PHE A 29 -9.73 -1.32 0.07
CA PHE A 29 -8.43 -0.79 -0.33
C PHE A 29 -7.63 -0.36 0.90
N ALA A 30 -6.73 -1.24 1.37
CA ALA A 30 -5.84 -0.95 2.49
C ALA A 30 -4.67 -0.07 2.01
N ASN A 31 -4.89 1.24 2.01
CA ASN A 31 -4.00 2.24 1.44
C ASN A 31 -3.20 3.03 2.49
N ALA A 32 -3.69 3.17 3.72
CA ALA A 32 -3.03 3.96 4.76
C ALA A 32 -1.58 3.50 4.98
N GLY A 33 -0.66 4.45 4.98
CA GLY A 33 0.76 4.15 5.14
C GLY A 33 1.61 5.41 5.20
N ILE A 34 2.80 5.28 5.79
CA ILE A 34 3.81 6.33 5.85
C ILE A 34 5.13 5.84 5.29
N ALA A 35 5.93 6.79 4.78
CA ALA A 35 7.29 6.55 4.36
C ALA A 35 8.25 7.40 5.21
N LYS A 36 9.20 6.74 5.87
CA LYS A 36 10.31 7.38 6.58
C LYS A 36 11.59 6.64 6.20
N TYR A 37 12.70 7.37 6.16
CA TYR A 37 13.96 6.84 5.70
C TYR A 37 15.05 7.02 6.75
N ALA A 38 15.82 5.96 7.01
CA ALA A 38 16.97 5.97 7.91
C ALA A 38 18.02 4.97 7.42
N ARG A 39 19.30 5.30 7.63
CA ARG A 39 20.40 4.38 7.34
C ARG A 39 20.52 3.32 8.44
N PRO A 40 20.95 2.08 8.11
CA PRO A 40 21.36 1.12 9.13
C PRO A 40 22.36 1.76 10.10
N GLY A 41 22.16 1.51 11.41
CA GLY A 41 22.94 2.13 12.49
C GLY A 41 22.34 3.42 13.07
N THR A 42 21.32 4.02 12.40
CA THR A 42 20.62 5.20 12.94
C THR A 42 19.12 4.91 13.20
N ILE A 43 18.69 3.67 12.99
CA ILE A 43 17.31 3.25 13.21
C ILE A 43 17.08 3.07 14.71
N THR A 44 16.11 3.80 15.27
CA THR A 44 15.66 3.62 16.65
C THR A 44 14.43 2.70 16.71
N GLU A 45 14.09 2.22 17.90
CA GLU A 45 12.90 1.41 18.12
C GLU A 45 11.63 2.21 17.77
N GLU A 46 11.54 3.46 18.20
CA GLU A 46 10.39 4.33 17.91
C GLU A 46 10.23 4.60 16.41
N PHE A 47 11.37 4.75 15.70
CA PHE A 47 11.35 4.89 14.24
C PHE A 47 10.78 3.62 13.59
N TYR A 48 11.26 2.45 14.00
CA TYR A 48 10.81 1.15 13.50
C TYR A 48 9.31 0.95 13.79
N ASP A 49 8.91 1.08 15.06
CA ASP A 49 7.52 0.86 15.50
C ASP A 49 6.55 1.80 14.79
N SER A 50 6.91 3.08 14.64
CA SER A 50 6.04 4.06 13.94
C SER A 50 5.70 3.65 12.51
N ILE A 51 6.60 2.94 11.83
CA ILE A 51 6.38 2.51 10.44
C ILE A 51 5.65 1.16 10.40
N PHE A 52 6.07 0.20 11.23
CA PHE A 52 5.45 -1.12 11.26
C PHE A 52 4.02 -1.09 11.80
N ASP A 53 3.74 -0.28 12.81
CA ASP A 53 2.39 -0.15 13.37
C ASP A 53 1.39 0.37 12.33
N ILE A 54 1.77 1.34 11.52
CA ILE A 54 0.88 1.87 10.49
C ILE A 54 0.86 0.95 9.27
N ASN A 55 2.03 0.61 8.71
CA ASN A 55 2.12 -0.02 7.40
C ASN A 55 1.84 -1.53 7.42
N VAL A 56 2.08 -2.20 8.55
CA VAL A 56 1.90 -3.67 8.66
C VAL A 56 0.73 -4.01 9.57
N LYS A 57 0.81 -3.65 10.84
CA LYS A 57 -0.26 -3.91 11.81
C LYS A 57 -1.59 -3.27 11.36
N GLY A 58 -1.55 -2.01 10.91
CA GLY A 58 -2.73 -1.32 10.40
C GLY A 58 -3.40 -2.04 9.23
N VAL A 59 -2.61 -2.58 8.28
CA VAL A 59 -3.15 -3.34 7.15
C VAL A 59 -3.75 -4.66 7.61
N VAL A 60 -3.05 -5.41 8.48
CA VAL A 60 -3.55 -6.69 9.01
C VAL A 60 -4.90 -6.51 9.69
N PHE A 61 -5.01 -5.57 10.61
CA PHE A 61 -6.25 -5.37 11.36
C PHE A 61 -7.35 -4.70 10.53
N THR A 62 -7.02 -3.85 9.55
CA THR A 62 -8.01 -3.34 8.58
C THR A 62 -8.67 -4.50 7.83
N VAL A 63 -7.89 -5.41 7.28
CA VAL A 63 -8.43 -6.57 6.54
C VAL A 63 -9.17 -7.51 7.49
N GLN A 64 -8.59 -7.86 8.64
CA GLN A 64 -9.23 -8.77 9.61
C GLN A 64 -10.60 -8.26 10.07
N LYS A 65 -10.72 -6.96 10.36
CA LYS A 65 -11.99 -6.36 10.81
C LYS A 65 -13.00 -6.21 9.67
N ALA A 66 -12.54 -6.11 8.41
CA ALA A 66 -13.39 -6.06 7.24
C ALA A 66 -13.98 -7.44 6.88
N LEU A 67 -13.26 -8.54 7.12
CA LEU A 67 -13.65 -9.89 6.69
C LEU A 67 -15.09 -10.31 7.00
N PRO A 68 -15.68 -10.00 8.18
CA PRO A 68 -17.08 -10.34 8.47
C PRO A 68 -18.11 -9.59 7.62
N LEU A 69 -17.71 -8.49 6.97
CA LEU A 69 -18.57 -7.65 6.14
C LEU A 69 -18.38 -7.91 4.65
N LEU A 70 -17.33 -8.63 4.27
CA LEU A 70 -17.05 -8.97 2.88
C LEU A 70 -17.92 -10.15 2.44
N PRO A 71 -18.64 -10.06 1.32
CA PRO A 71 -19.29 -11.22 0.70
C PRO A 71 -18.26 -12.13 0.03
N ASP A 72 -18.68 -13.33 -0.33
CA ASP A 72 -17.92 -14.18 -1.24
C ASP A 72 -17.75 -13.48 -2.59
N GLY A 73 -16.56 -13.61 -3.18
CA GLY A 73 -16.19 -12.90 -4.41
C GLY A 73 -15.72 -11.46 -4.25
N ALA A 74 -15.64 -10.95 -3.02
CA ALA A 74 -15.12 -9.60 -2.75
C ALA A 74 -13.67 -9.40 -3.21
N SER A 75 -13.21 -8.14 -3.27
CA SER A 75 -11.84 -7.78 -3.64
C SER A 75 -11.11 -7.03 -2.53
N ILE A 76 -9.89 -7.44 -2.23
CA ILE A 76 -8.96 -6.76 -1.32
C ILE A 76 -7.76 -6.27 -2.13
N VAL A 77 -7.53 -4.96 -2.11
CA VAL A 77 -6.38 -4.31 -2.75
C VAL A 77 -5.47 -3.77 -1.65
N LEU A 78 -4.20 -4.15 -1.68
CA LEU A 78 -3.20 -3.77 -0.68
C LEU A 78 -2.18 -2.80 -1.31
N ASN A 79 -1.98 -1.63 -0.70
CA ASN A 79 -1.03 -0.66 -1.21
C ASN A 79 0.40 -0.98 -0.73
N SER A 80 1.17 -1.66 -1.59
CA SER A 80 2.59 -1.93 -1.41
C SER A 80 3.45 -0.76 -1.92
N SER A 81 4.58 -1.04 -2.52
CA SER A 81 5.47 -0.10 -3.21
C SER A 81 6.51 -0.89 -3.99
N MET A 82 7.03 -0.33 -5.05
CA MET A 82 8.17 -0.90 -5.79
C MET A 82 9.38 -1.23 -4.91
N VAL A 83 9.58 -0.50 -3.81
CA VAL A 83 10.69 -0.75 -2.87
C VAL A 83 10.52 -2.02 -2.04
N GLY A 84 9.34 -2.65 -2.05
CA GLY A 84 9.17 -4.00 -1.52
C GLY A 84 9.95 -5.06 -2.30
N SER A 85 10.30 -4.76 -3.56
CA SER A 85 11.01 -5.67 -4.48
C SER A 85 12.34 -5.09 -4.98
N LYS A 86 12.55 -3.76 -4.95
CA LYS A 86 13.79 -3.08 -5.38
C LYS A 86 14.43 -2.34 -4.21
N GLY A 87 15.71 -2.62 -3.94
CA GLY A 87 16.48 -1.94 -2.89
C GLY A 87 16.83 -0.50 -3.28
N LEU A 88 16.55 0.45 -2.39
CA LEU A 88 16.98 1.83 -2.47
C LEU A 88 17.72 2.24 -1.18
N PRO A 89 18.67 3.20 -1.24
CA PRO A 89 19.38 3.67 -0.04
C PRO A 89 18.42 4.19 1.02
N SER A 90 18.71 3.88 2.28
CA SER A 90 17.99 4.36 3.48
C SER A 90 16.54 3.91 3.61
N THR A 91 16.06 2.96 2.80
CA THR A 91 14.65 2.53 2.80
C THR A 91 14.39 1.24 3.57
N SER A 92 15.38 0.64 4.24
CA SER A 92 15.32 -0.75 4.74
C SER A 92 14.05 -1.08 5.54
N VAL A 93 13.69 -0.29 6.55
CA VAL A 93 12.49 -0.51 7.38
C VAL A 93 11.22 -0.34 6.54
N TYR A 94 11.13 0.75 5.78
CA TYR A 94 9.99 1.00 4.90
C TYR A 94 9.81 -0.12 3.85
N SER A 95 10.90 -0.51 3.20
CA SER A 95 10.90 -1.60 2.21
C SER A 95 10.46 -2.92 2.81
N ALA A 96 10.91 -3.25 4.04
CA ALA A 96 10.48 -4.45 4.75
C ALA A 96 8.96 -4.46 4.99
N THR A 97 8.36 -3.30 5.36
CA THR A 97 6.90 -3.22 5.50
C THR A 97 6.18 -3.48 4.17
N LYS A 98 6.71 -2.96 3.07
CA LYS A 98 6.10 -3.15 1.73
C LYS A 98 6.29 -4.56 1.18
N ALA A 99 7.41 -5.22 1.51
CA ALA A 99 7.61 -6.64 1.24
C ALA A 99 6.62 -7.52 2.04
N ALA A 100 6.33 -7.17 3.31
CA ALA A 100 5.30 -7.84 4.10
C ALA A 100 3.91 -7.74 3.44
N ILE A 101 3.53 -6.56 2.93
CA ILE A 101 2.26 -6.37 2.20
C ILE A 101 2.18 -7.29 0.97
N ARG A 102 3.27 -7.40 0.21
CA ARG A 102 3.35 -8.34 -0.91
C ARG A 102 3.17 -9.80 -0.47
N SER A 103 3.75 -10.16 0.68
CA SER A 103 3.57 -11.49 1.25
C SER A 103 2.12 -11.76 1.65
N PHE A 104 1.43 -10.80 2.26
CA PHE A 104 0.01 -10.93 2.61
C PHE A 104 -0.87 -11.16 1.38
N ALA A 105 -0.63 -10.45 0.28
CA ALA A 105 -1.40 -10.67 -0.95
C ALA A 105 -1.33 -12.13 -1.42
N ARG A 106 -0.16 -12.77 -1.33
CA ARG A 106 0.01 -14.18 -1.71
C ARG A 106 -0.68 -15.15 -0.75
N THR A 107 -0.46 -14.94 0.57
CA THR A 107 -0.96 -15.87 1.58
C THR A 107 -2.47 -15.76 1.75
N TRP A 108 -3.00 -14.55 1.85
CA TRP A 108 -4.44 -14.34 2.01
C TRP A 108 -5.26 -14.76 0.79
N THR A 109 -4.69 -14.70 -0.42
CA THR A 109 -5.32 -15.33 -1.60
C THR A 109 -5.57 -16.82 -1.37
N THR A 110 -4.62 -17.52 -0.75
CA THR A 110 -4.75 -18.94 -0.42
C THR A 110 -5.71 -19.16 0.74
N ASP A 111 -5.60 -18.35 1.79
CA ASP A 111 -6.42 -18.49 3.00
C ASP A 111 -7.91 -18.20 2.74
N LEU A 112 -8.20 -17.32 1.78
CA LEU A 112 -9.57 -16.87 1.46
C LEU A 112 -10.16 -17.55 0.20
N LYS A 113 -9.50 -18.58 -0.33
CA LYS A 113 -9.92 -19.26 -1.57
C LYS A 113 -11.35 -19.81 -1.52
N GLU A 114 -11.77 -20.38 -0.40
CA GLU A 114 -13.11 -20.96 -0.24
C GLU A 114 -14.23 -19.90 -0.30
N ARG A 115 -13.86 -18.66 -0.08
CA ARG A 115 -14.74 -17.50 -0.19
C ARG A 115 -14.62 -16.77 -1.53
N HIS A 116 -13.78 -17.28 -2.43
CA HIS A 116 -13.48 -16.67 -3.73
C HIS A 116 -13.06 -15.19 -3.63
N ILE A 117 -12.54 -14.75 -2.48
CA ILE A 117 -12.08 -13.37 -2.27
C ILE A 117 -10.73 -13.20 -2.96
N ARG A 118 -10.64 -12.22 -3.85
CA ARG A 118 -9.39 -11.87 -4.52
C ARG A 118 -8.56 -10.93 -3.65
N VAL A 119 -7.26 -11.20 -3.55
CA VAL A 119 -6.34 -10.34 -2.80
C VAL A 119 -5.14 -10.01 -3.68
N ASN A 120 -4.95 -8.73 -3.99
CA ASN A 120 -3.87 -8.26 -4.83
C ASN A 120 -3.12 -7.09 -4.18
N ALA A 121 -1.84 -6.96 -4.51
CA ALA A 121 -1.04 -5.80 -4.15
C ALA A 121 -0.86 -4.88 -5.37
N ILE A 122 -0.91 -3.56 -5.13
CA ILE A 122 -0.47 -2.55 -6.08
C ILE A 122 0.85 -1.97 -5.59
N SER A 123 1.83 -1.81 -6.48
CA SER A 123 3.17 -1.32 -6.13
C SER A 123 3.51 -0.07 -6.95
N PRO A 124 3.15 1.11 -6.44
CA PRO A 124 3.53 2.38 -7.05
C PRO A 124 5.04 2.64 -6.95
N ALA A 125 5.57 3.38 -7.91
CA ALA A 125 6.84 4.10 -7.78
C ALA A 125 6.61 5.51 -7.20
N SER A 126 7.37 6.49 -7.70
CA SER A 126 7.21 7.89 -7.30
C SER A 126 5.99 8.52 -7.98
N ILE A 127 5.01 8.87 -7.17
CA ILE A 127 3.75 9.46 -7.60
C ILE A 127 3.71 10.92 -7.16
N ASP A 128 3.34 11.82 -8.07
CA ASP A 128 3.26 13.26 -7.81
C ASP A 128 2.08 13.56 -6.86
N THR A 129 2.37 13.52 -5.58
CA THR A 129 1.44 13.76 -4.49
C THR A 129 1.94 14.92 -3.62
N PRO A 130 1.05 15.66 -2.92
CA PRO A 130 1.48 16.69 -1.98
C PRO A 130 2.54 16.18 -0.99
N GLY A 131 2.35 14.99 -0.40
CA GLY A 131 3.28 14.43 0.58
C GLY A 131 4.67 14.13 0.01
N LEU A 132 4.78 13.68 -1.25
CA LEU A 132 6.08 13.52 -1.91
C LEU A 132 6.68 14.89 -2.27
N GLY A 133 5.85 15.84 -2.70
CA GLY A 133 6.27 17.21 -2.97
C GLY A 133 6.89 17.86 -1.72
N ASP A 134 6.22 17.77 -0.58
CA ASP A 134 6.70 18.28 0.70
C ASP A 134 8.02 17.60 1.13
N LEU A 135 8.11 16.28 0.97
CA LEU A 135 9.32 15.52 1.28
C LEU A 135 10.51 15.95 0.42
N LEU A 136 10.28 16.22 -0.87
CA LEU A 136 11.34 16.72 -1.76
C LEU A 136 11.70 18.18 -1.47
N ALA A 137 10.70 19.02 -1.15
CA ALA A 137 10.92 20.44 -0.83
C ALA A 137 11.65 20.63 0.51
N SER A 138 11.53 19.70 1.45
CA SER A 138 12.24 19.76 2.74
C SER A 138 13.74 19.43 2.66
N SER A 139 14.27 19.07 1.48
CA SER A 139 15.66 18.70 1.27
C SER A 139 16.33 19.67 0.29
N GLU A 140 17.52 20.17 0.64
CA GLU A 140 18.35 21.01 -0.27
C GLU A 140 18.62 20.32 -1.63
N THR A 141 18.68 18.98 -1.64
CA THR A 141 18.91 18.16 -2.84
C THR A 141 17.61 17.64 -3.47
N GLY A 142 16.44 18.10 -3.01
CA GLY A 142 15.14 17.56 -3.44
C GLY A 142 14.89 17.66 -4.94
N GLN A 143 15.27 18.78 -5.56
CA GLN A 143 15.11 18.97 -7.00
C GLN A 143 16.05 18.08 -7.82
N GLU A 144 17.27 17.86 -7.36
CA GLU A 144 18.22 16.94 -7.99
C GLU A 144 17.72 15.50 -7.87
N ARG A 145 17.19 15.14 -6.70
CA ARG A 145 16.58 13.83 -6.47
C ARG A 145 15.37 13.60 -7.37
N LYS A 146 14.52 14.62 -7.57
CA LYS A 146 13.39 14.55 -8.51
C LYS A 146 13.87 14.23 -9.91
N LYS A 147 14.81 15.01 -10.45
CA LYS A 147 15.40 14.81 -11.79
C LYS A 147 16.05 13.43 -11.92
N MET A 148 16.74 12.95 -10.87
CA MET A 148 17.34 11.62 -10.87
C MET A 148 16.28 10.52 -10.97
N ILE A 149 15.21 10.63 -10.20
CA ILE A 149 14.09 9.66 -10.25
C ILE A 149 13.44 9.66 -11.63
N GLU A 150 13.16 10.84 -12.20
CA GLU A 150 12.60 10.96 -13.55
C GLU A 150 13.52 10.29 -14.58
N LYS A 151 14.83 10.52 -14.50
CA LYS A 151 15.83 9.90 -15.40
C LYS A 151 15.88 8.37 -15.27
N LEU A 152 15.65 7.83 -14.06
CA LEU A 152 15.66 6.38 -13.80
C LEU A 152 14.33 5.72 -14.15
N THR A 153 13.25 6.49 -14.29
CA THR A 153 11.95 5.99 -14.69
C THR A 153 11.90 5.85 -16.22
N SER A 154 11.56 4.68 -16.74
CA SER A 154 11.54 4.45 -18.20
C SER A 154 10.59 5.40 -18.94
N LEU A 155 9.46 5.79 -18.31
CA LEU A 155 8.54 6.80 -18.85
C LEU A 155 9.01 8.25 -18.65
N GLY A 156 10.15 8.49 -18.01
CA GLY A 156 10.78 9.81 -17.88
C GLY A 156 10.06 10.80 -16.97
N ARG A 157 9.12 10.36 -16.16
CA ARG A 157 8.30 11.23 -15.28
C ARG A 157 7.81 10.51 -14.03
N PHE A 158 7.30 11.27 -13.08
CA PHE A 158 6.49 10.73 -11.99
C PHE A 158 5.12 10.26 -12.52
N GLY A 159 4.56 9.25 -11.86
CA GLY A 159 3.17 8.89 -12.05
C GLY A 159 2.22 9.89 -11.39
N THR A 160 0.96 9.84 -11.74
CA THR A 160 -0.10 10.65 -11.15
C THR A 160 -0.97 9.82 -10.20
N PRO A 161 -1.64 10.42 -9.19
CA PRO A 161 -2.61 9.72 -8.36
C PRO A 161 -3.71 9.03 -9.16
N ASP A 162 -4.16 9.63 -10.26
CA ASP A 162 -5.19 9.07 -11.14
C ASP A 162 -4.74 7.77 -11.83
N GLU A 163 -3.45 7.64 -12.20
CA GLU A 163 -2.92 6.39 -12.77
C GLU A 163 -2.95 5.25 -11.73
N ILE A 164 -2.68 5.55 -10.46
CA ILE A 164 -2.79 4.56 -9.37
C ILE A 164 -4.26 4.23 -9.10
N ALA A 165 -5.14 5.24 -9.09
CA ALA A 165 -6.57 5.03 -8.89
C ALA A 165 -7.18 4.11 -9.96
N LYS A 166 -6.85 4.32 -11.25
CA LYS A 166 -7.31 3.47 -12.35
C LYS A 166 -6.86 2.02 -12.21
N ALA A 167 -5.61 1.79 -11.84
CA ALA A 167 -5.09 0.45 -11.57
C ALA A 167 -5.77 -0.21 -10.35
N SER A 168 -6.05 0.58 -9.32
CA SER A 168 -6.77 0.12 -8.13
C SER A 168 -8.23 -0.24 -8.47
N VAL A 169 -8.90 0.55 -9.29
CA VAL A 169 -10.26 0.26 -9.78
C VAL A 169 -10.28 -1.02 -10.60
N PHE A 170 -9.30 -1.24 -11.50
CA PHE A 170 -9.16 -2.51 -12.22
C PHE A 170 -9.07 -3.70 -11.25
N LEU A 171 -8.20 -3.65 -10.25
CA LEU A 171 -8.07 -4.74 -9.28
C LEU A 171 -9.31 -4.92 -8.39
N ALA A 172 -10.08 -3.86 -8.17
CA ALA A 172 -11.30 -3.88 -7.39
C ALA A 172 -12.52 -4.41 -8.15
N SER A 173 -12.54 -4.28 -9.48
CA SER A 173 -13.67 -4.60 -10.34
C SER A 173 -13.64 -6.04 -10.90
N ASP A 174 -14.71 -6.43 -11.58
CA ASP A 174 -14.84 -7.72 -12.25
C ASP A 174 -13.93 -7.85 -13.48
N ASP A 175 -13.38 -6.73 -14.00
CA ASP A 175 -12.39 -6.74 -15.07
C ASP A 175 -11.12 -7.52 -14.68
N SER A 176 -10.90 -7.69 -13.37
CA SER A 176 -9.81 -8.51 -12.79
C SER A 176 -10.30 -9.81 -12.14
N SER A 177 -11.46 -10.35 -12.57
CA SER A 177 -12.10 -11.52 -11.97
C SER A 177 -11.23 -12.79 -11.92
N TYR A 178 -10.23 -12.90 -12.81
CA TYR A 178 -9.26 -14.02 -12.79
C TYR A 178 -7.85 -13.58 -12.35
N VAL A 179 -7.74 -12.46 -11.61
CA VAL A 179 -6.48 -11.89 -11.12
C VAL A 179 -6.50 -11.89 -9.60
N THR A 180 -5.67 -12.74 -8.98
CA THR A 180 -5.50 -12.79 -7.53
C THR A 180 -4.08 -13.19 -7.14
N GLY A 181 -3.59 -12.75 -5.98
CA GLY A 181 -2.27 -13.06 -5.46
C GLY A 181 -1.12 -12.33 -6.17
N ILE A 182 -1.39 -11.39 -7.06
CA ILE A 182 -0.35 -10.68 -7.82
C ILE A 182 0.17 -9.44 -7.09
N GLU A 183 1.30 -8.96 -7.58
CA GLU A 183 1.80 -7.60 -7.37
C GLU A 183 1.77 -6.87 -8.71
N LEU A 184 0.89 -5.87 -8.80
CA LEU A 184 0.78 -5.02 -9.98
C LEU A 184 1.67 -3.78 -9.79
N PHE A 185 2.77 -3.73 -10.54
CA PHE A 185 3.61 -2.54 -10.56
C PHE A 185 2.98 -1.44 -11.41
N VAL A 186 2.86 -0.25 -10.84
CA VAL A 186 2.43 0.98 -11.52
C VAL A 186 3.52 2.00 -11.29
N ASP A 187 4.64 1.81 -11.97
CA ASP A 187 5.93 2.37 -11.63
C ASP A 187 6.66 3.06 -12.80
N GLY A 188 6.00 3.15 -13.96
CA GLY A 188 6.61 3.71 -15.16
C GLY A 188 7.85 2.95 -15.65
N GLY A 189 8.00 1.68 -15.25
CA GLY A 189 9.14 0.82 -15.59
C GLY A 189 10.33 0.96 -14.64
N PHE A 190 10.21 1.74 -13.55
CA PHE A 190 11.34 2.01 -12.64
C PHE A 190 11.95 0.75 -12.02
N ALA A 191 11.14 -0.23 -11.65
CA ALA A 191 11.61 -1.46 -11.01
C ALA A 191 11.69 -2.66 -11.98
N GLN A 192 11.33 -2.48 -13.24
CA GLN A 192 11.22 -3.57 -14.22
C GLN A 192 12.48 -3.73 -15.07
N VAL A 193 13.33 -2.72 -15.13
CA VAL A 193 14.56 -2.67 -15.93
C VAL A 193 15.75 -2.19 -15.12
#